data_b1d306931697bf4b840ed2b231f3d3d8
#
_entry.id   b1d306931697bf4b840ed2b231f3d3d8
#
_cell.length_a   1.000
_cell.length_b   1.000
_cell.length_c   1.000
_cell.angle_alpha   90.00
_cell.angle_beta   90.00
_cell.angle_gamma   90.00
#
_symmetry.space_group_name_H-M   'P 1'
#
loop_
_entity.id
_entity.type
_entity.pdbx_description
1 polymer ?
#
loop_
_entity_poly.entity_id
_entity_poly.type
_entity_poly.pdbx_seq_one_letter_code
_entity_poly.pdbx_strand_id
1 'polypeptide(L)'
;MDFQASYTVTCSIVNTYSWKCTYVKSQTGYEILLPNVMCLLFSHILLCHYLTLYLFNVIYRFINEKDCIYKLSGLLSSLAAFMLEVLIASILSWRLWEFDSNVVQFVSFGLFEAYYPQQFNISGTLTKMLVYTPIDSTWNISTEFMYAQNLVVWAILMKPVVLVFCVIAIKISCTKNPLVEMQIYCYKISALILSVSSMFAFVSVIWNHMVDFYGHTTLDFPSDFPVKKEALTSKHLTVVLPVGLLIATMSLFGVIMFLSEISDLKLKRPVKANDASKMGLLDA
;
A
#
# COMPACT_ATOMS: atom_id res chain seq x y z
N MET A 1 39.46 18.73 15.30
CA MET A 1 38.59 19.59 14.48
C MET A 1 37.17 19.02 14.68
N ASP A 2 36.49 19.64 15.65
CA ASP A 2 35.11 19.18 16.01
C ASP A 2 34.12 19.71 14.98
N PHE A 3 33.60 18.81 14.17
CA PHE A 3 32.44 19.11 13.33
C PHE A 3 31.19 19.07 14.23
N GLN A 4 30.78 20.20 14.75
CA GLN A 4 29.44 20.40 15.31
C GLN A 4 28.43 20.29 14.18
N ALA A 5 27.74 19.15 14.12
CA ALA A 5 26.60 18.99 13.26
C ALA A 5 25.47 19.88 13.80
N SER A 6 25.08 20.90 13.04
CA SER A 6 23.91 21.73 13.38
C SER A 6 22.63 20.98 13.02
N TYR A 7 21.84 20.66 14.02
CA TYR A 7 20.51 20.09 13.84
C TYR A 7 19.47 21.20 13.86
N THR A 8 18.65 21.28 12.85
CA THR A 8 17.47 22.15 12.84
C THR A 8 16.28 21.34 13.30
N VAL A 9 15.66 21.74 14.41
CA VAL A 9 14.43 21.13 14.92
C VAL A 9 13.26 21.91 14.36
N THR A 10 12.49 21.33 13.47
CA THR A 10 11.21 21.90 13.03
C THR A 10 10.08 21.18 13.74
N CYS A 11 9.36 21.91 14.60
CA CYS A 11 8.17 21.39 15.28
C CYS A 11 6.93 21.94 14.60
N SER A 12 6.03 21.08 14.15
CA SER A 12 4.71 21.44 13.62
C SER A 12 3.59 20.92 14.52
N ILE A 13 2.56 21.74 14.72
CA ILE A 13 1.36 21.36 15.48
C ILE A 13 0.53 20.47 14.55
N VAL A 14 0.34 19.20 14.92
CA VAL A 14 -0.47 18.25 14.14
C VAL A 14 -1.91 18.22 14.67
N ASN A 15 -2.12 18.49 15.96
CA ASN A 15 -3.43 18.68 16.61
C ASN A 15 -3.25 19.45 17.89
N THR A 16 -4.35 19.93 18.49
CA THR A 16 -4.37 20.75 19.71
C THR A 16 -3.64 20.13 20.92
N TYR A 17 -3.23 18.86 20.84
CA TYR A 17 -2.54 18.13 21.93
C TYR A 17 -1.28 17.37 21.49
N SER A 18 -0.83 17.49 20.23
CA SER A 18 0.37 16.79 19.77
C SER A 18 1.25 17.67 18.89
N TRP A 19 2.55 17.69 19.24
CA TRP A 19 3.62 18.36 18.49
C TRP A 19 4.41 17.31 17.74
N LYS A 20 4.58 17.48 16.44
CA LYS A 20 5.51 16.68 15.63
C LYS A 20 6.80 17.48 15.47
N CYS A 21 7.87 17.03 16.13
CA CYS A 21 9.20 17.62 15.98
C CYS A 21 10.04 16.69 15.10
N THR A 22 10.54 17.21 13.99
CA THR A 22 11.44 16.50 13.08
C THR A 22 12.83 17.14 13.17
N TYR A 23 13.86 16.32 13.42
CA TYR A 23 15.24 16.71 13.27
C TYR A 23 15.64 16.61 11.81
N VAL A 24 15.99 17.71 11.20
CA VAL A 24 16.57 17.72 9.86
C VAL A 24 18.08 17.91 10.04
N LYS A 25 18.85 16.82 9.86
CA LYS A 25 20.29 16.90 9.69
C LYS A 25 20.54 17.48 8.30
N SER A 26 21.03 18.71 8.23
CA SER A 26 21.45 19.28 6.96
C SER A 26 22.66 18.51 6.45
N GLN A 27 22.43 17.54 5.59
CA GLN A 27 23.46 16.97 4.71
C GLN A 27 22.91 16.89 3.29
N THR A 28 23.51 17.68 2.46
CA THR A 28 23.39 17.74 1.01
C THR A 28 23.46 16.35 0.36
N GLY A 29 22.41 15.94 -0.34
CA GLY A 29 22.55 14.93 -1.38
C GLY A 29 21.37 13.97 -1.63
N TYR A 30 20.42 13.80 -0.71
CA TYR A 30 19.35 12.79 -0.87
C TYR A 30 17.91 13.33 -0.75
N GLU A 31 17.74 14.66 -0.85
CA GLU A 31 16.41 15.30 -0.73
C GLU A 31 15.46 15.04 -1.91
N ILE A 32 15.89 14.35 -2.96
CA ILE A 32 15.13 14.27 -4.23
C ILE A 32 14.18 13.06 -4.28
N LEU A 33 14.46 11.98 -3.56
CA LEU A 33 13.66 10.75 -3.69
C LEU A 33 12.42 10.74 -2.77
N LEU A 34 12.54 11.18 -1.54
CA LEU A 34 11.44 11.15 -0.55
C LEU A 34 10.29 12.12 -0.89
N PRO A 35 10.54 13.38 -1.29
CA PRO A 35 9.50 14.29 -1.77
C PRO A 35 8.79 13.76 -3.01
N ASN A 36 9.52 13.12 -3.93
CA ASN A 36 8.94 12.56 -5.14
C ASN A 36 8.05 11.35 -4.86
N VAL A 37 8.43 10.46 -3.96
CA VAL A 37 7.60 9.33 -3.54
C VAL A 37 6.35 9.81 -2.78
N MET A 38 6.50 10.78 -1.87
CA MET A 38 5.38 11.40 -1.17
C MET A 38 4.46 12.17 -2.13
N CYS A 39 5.01 12.89 -3.10
CA CYS A 39 4.23 13.59 -4.13
C CYS A 39 3.50 12.60 -5.05
N LEU A 40 4.14 11.49 -5.43
CA LEU A 40 3.51 10.39 -6.16
C LEU A 40 2.40 9.74 -5.33
N LEU A 41 2.63 9.43 -4.06
CA LEU A 41 1.60 8.91 -3.17
C LEU A 41 0.44 9.90 -3.01
N PHE A 42 0.72 11.19 -2.89
CA PHE A 42 -0.32 12.24 -2.79
C PHE A 42 -1.11 12.39 -4.09
N SER A 43 -0.45 12.34 -5.25
CA SER A 43 -1.12 12.35 -6.55
C SER A 43 -1.97 11.09 -6.76
N HIS A 44 -1.50 9.93 -6.27
CA HIS A 44 -2.27 8.67 -6.29
C HIS A 44 -3.47 8.72 -5.34
N ILE A 45 -3.35 9.34 -4.16
CA ILE A 45 -4.46 9.54 -3.23
C ILE A 45 -5.53 10.46 -3.87
N LEU A 46 -5.11 11.55 -4.52
CA LEU A 46 -6.02 12.45 -5.25
C LEU A 46 -6.69 11.75 -6.43
N LEU A 47 -5.92 10.98 -7.20
CA LEU A 47 -6.45 10.17 -8.30
C LEU A 47 -7.45 9.13 -7.77
N CYS A 48 -7.15 8.50 -6.64
CA CYS A 48 -8.01 7.54 -5.98
C CYS A 48 -9.30 8.19 -5.47
N HIS A 49 -9.23 9.39 -4.89
CA HIS A 49 -10.40 10.14 -4.46
C HIS A 49 -11.29 10.54 -5.65
N TYR A 50 -10.69 11.01 -6.75
CA TYR A 50 -11.42 11.32 -7.98
C TYR A 50 -12.05 10.08 -8.60
N LEU A 51 -11.31 8.96 -8.68
CA LEU A 51 -11.81 7.66 -9.11
C LEU A 51 -12.96 7.17 -8.23
N THR A 52 -12.86 7.33 -6.92
CA THR A 52 -13.90 6.92 -5.96
C THR A 52 -15.18 7.70 -6.18
N LEU A 53 -15.10 9.01 -6.38
CA LEU A 53 -16.28 9.87 -6.68
C LEU A 53 -16.90 9.53 -8.04
N TYR A 54 -16.05 9.30 -9.06
CA TYR A 54 -16.50 8.86 -10.38
C TYR A 54 -17.18 7.50 -10.31
N LEU A 55 -16.58 6.55 -9.58
CA LEU A 55 -17.12 5.22 -9.35
C LEU A 55 -18.44 5.25 -8.58
N PHE A 56 -18.59 6.12 -7.58
CA PHE A 56 -19.85 6.27 -6.85
C PHE A 56 -20.98 6.70 -7.79
N ASN A 57 -20.72 7.62 -8.71
CA ASN A 57 -21.69 8.02 -9.74
C ASN A 57 -22.02 6.88 -10.74
N VAL A 58 -21.01 6.10 -11.13
CA VAL A 58 -21.19 4.93 -12.00
C VAL A 58 -21.99 3.85 -11.26
N ILE A 59 -21.65 3.55 -10.01
CA ILE A 59 -22.34 2.58 -9.15
C ILE A 59 -23.82 2.94 -8.99
N TYR A 60 -24.13 4.20 -8.72
CA TYR A 60 -25.52 4.65 -8.53
C TYR A 60 -26.39 4.43 -9.77
N ARG A 61 -25.81 4.55 -10.98
CA ARG A 61 -26.51 4.23 -12.23
C ARG A 61 -26.73 2.74 -12.48
N PHE A 62 -25.87 1.87 -11.88
CA PHE A 62 -25.83 0.42 -12.19
C PHE A 62 -26.51 -0.49 -11.17
N ILE A 63 -26.88 0.01 -9.99
CA ILE A 63 -27.54 -0.78 -8.93
C ILE A 63 -28.78 -1.52 -9.41
N ASN A 64 -29.38 -1.10 -10.54
CA ASN A 64 -30.63 -1.65 -11.05
C ASN A 64 -30.47 -2.83 -12.01
N GLU A 65 -29.24 -3.25 -12.38
CA GLU A 65 -29.03 -4.36 -13.32
C GLU A 65 -28.31 -5.53 -12.64
N LYS A 66 -28.97 -6.70 -12.60
CA LYS A 66 -28.41 -7.95 -12.02
C LYS A 66 -27.10 -8.40 -12.67
N ASP A 67 -26.84 -8.00 -13.92
CA ASP A 67 -25.64 -8.33 -14.69
C ASP A 67 -24.36 -7.58 -14.24
N CYS A 68 -24.48 -6.63 -13.29
CA CYS A 68 -23.36 -5.81 -12.84
C CYS A 68 -22.68 -6.28 -11.55
N ILE A 69 -23.21 -7.30 -10.88
CA ILE A 69 -22.72 -7.72 -9.55
C ILE A 69 -21.25 -8.11 -9.57
N TYR A 70 -20.82 -8.94 -10.53
CA TYR A 70 -19.41 -9.39 -10.62
C TYR A 70 -18.45 -8.25 -10.96
N LYS A 71 -18.86 -7.37 -11.88
CA LYS A 71 -18.09 -6.20 -12.30
C LYS A 71 -17.84 -5.25 -11.14
N LEU A 72 -18.91 -4.95 -10.42
CA LEU A 72 -18.89 -4.01 -9.31
C LEU A 72 -18.17 -4.59 -8.09
N SER A 73 -18.42 -5.84 -7.73
CA SER A 73 -17.74 -6.49 -6.60
C SER A 73 -16.25 -6.65 -6.85
N GLY A 74 -15.82 -6.98 -8.08
CA GLY A 74 -14.41 -7.02 -8.47
C GLY A 74 -13.74 -5.66 -8.38
N LEU A 75 -14.42 -4.61 -8.82
CA LEU A 75 -13.93 -3.24 -8.73
C LEU A 75 -13.81 -2.77 -7.28
N LEU A 76 -14.85 -2.95 -6.46
CA LEU A 76 -14.86 -2.55 -5.05
C LEU A 76 -13.81 -3.27 -4.23
N SER A 77 -13.63 -4.59 -4.46
CA SER A 77 -12.58 -5.34 -3.77
C SER A 77 -11.18 -4.89 -4.17
N SER A 78 -10.95 -4.57 -5.45
CA SER A 78 -9.68 -4.02 -5.93
C SER A 78 -9.39 -2.64 -5.34
N LEU A 79 -10.41 -1.78 -5.23
CA LEU A 79 -10.30 -0.48 -4.58
C LEU A 79 -10.01 -0.61 -3.08
N ALA A 80 -10.73 -1.49 -2.37
CA ALA A 80 -10.51 -1.75 -0.95
C ALA A 80 -9.08 -2.27 -0.70
N ALA A 81 -8.62 -3.23 -1.51
CA ALA A 81 -7.25 -3.73 -1.44
C ALA A 81 -6.20 -2.63 -1.69
N PHE A 82 -6.45 -1.71 -2.63
CA PHE A 82 -5.58 -0.57 -2.89
C PHE A 82 -5.51 0.38 -1.69
N MET A 83 -6.66 0.74 -1.09
CA MET A 83 -6.69 1.61 0.09
C MET A 83 -5.96 0.99 1.28
N LEU A 84 -6.12 -0.32 1.48
CA LEU A 84 -5.41 -1.05 2.54
C LEU A 84 -3.90 -1.11 2.27
N GLU A 85 -3.44 -1.19 1.01
CA GLU A 85 -2.00 -1.13 0.69
C GLU A 85 -1.38 0.24 0.97
N VAL A 86 -2.09 1.31 0.62
CA VAL A 86 -1.65 2.68 0.98
C VAL A 86 -1.58 2.82 2.51
N LEU A 87 -2.57 2.28 3.22
CA LEU A 87 -2.60 2.31 4.66
C LEU A 87 -1.43 1.52 5.26
N ILE A 88 -1.15 0.29 4.79
CA ILE A 88 -0.06 -0.53 5.31
C ILE A 88 1.31 0.11 5.05
N ALA A 89 1.50 0.78 3.91
CA ALA A 89 2.71 1.53 3.62
C ALA A 89 2.93 2.72 4.57
N SER A 90 1.84 3.29 5.10
CA SER A 90 1.85 4.42 6.03
C SER A 90 1.96 4.00 7.49
N ILE A 91 1.79 2.71 7.80
CA ILE A 91 1.90 2.21 9.18
C ILE A 91 3.35 2.35 9.65
N LEU A 92 3.53 3.02 10.80
CA LEU A 92 4.83 3.24 11.43
C LEU A 92 5.29 2.08 12.33
N SER A 93 4.60 0.95 12.32
CA SER A 93 4.87 -0.21 13.16
C SER A 93 4.96 -1.51 12.35
N TRP A 94 5.85 -1.55 11.35
CA TRP A 94 6.20 -2.79 10.66
C TRP A 94 6.97 -3.75 11.54
N ARG A 95 7.84 -3.19 12.42
CA ARG A 95 8.54 -3.90 13.48
C ARG A 95 8.44 -3.09 14.76
N LEU A 96 8.22 -3.74 15.87
CA LEU A 96 8.19 -3.12 17.19
C LEU A 96 9.13 -3.88 18.12
N TRP A 97 10.19 -3.19 18.54
CA TRP A 97 11.24 -3.74 19.39
C TRP A 97 11.25 -3.03 20.73
N GLU A 98 11.33 -3.78 21.81
CA GLU A 98 11.52 -3.28 23.17
C GLU A 98 12.94 -3.48 23.65
N PHE A 99 13.44 -2.54 24.42
CA PHE A 99 14.81 -2.49 24.92
C PHE A 99 14.84 -2.34 26.44
N ASP A 100 15.81 -3.02 27.07
CA ASP A 100 16.14 -2.80 28.47
C ASP A 100 17.03 -1.55 28.61
N SER A 101 16.41 -0.39 28.46
CA SER A 101 17.11 0.89 28.53
C SER A 101 16.20 1.98 29.12
N ASN A 102 16.75 2.77 30.03
CA ASN A 102 16.05 3.91 30.60
C ASN A 102 15.91 5.09 29.64
N VAL A 103 16.69 5.12 28.56
CA VAL A 103 16.71 6.20 27.59
C VAL A 103 15.69 5.95 26.47
N VAL A 104 15.71 4.76 25.86
CA VAL A 104 14.78 4.34 24.82
C VAL A 104 14.18 3.00 25.19
N GLN A 105 12.90 2.98 25.51
CA GLN A 105 12.19 1.78 25.94
C GLN A 105 11.71 0.94 24.77
N PHE A 106 11.33 1.59 23.65
CA PHE A 106 10.91 0.90 22.45
C PHE A 106 11.34 1.67 21.20
N VAL A 107 11.49 0.96 20.09
CA VAL A 107 11.67 1.51 18.74
C VAL A 107 10.65 0.86 17.83
N SER A 108 9.90 1.68 17.12
CA SER A 108 8.95 1.21 16.12
C SER A 108 9.44 1.61 14.74
N PHE A 109 9.52 0.63 13.86
CA PHE A 109 9.98 0.80 12.48
C PHE A 109 8.77 0.76 11.55
N GLY A 110 8.52 1.87 10.84
CA GLY A 110 7.73 1.87 9.63
C GLY A 110 8.58 1.43 8.43
N LEU A 111 8.03 1.46 7.22
CA LEU A 111 8.81 1.14 6.03
C LEU A 111 9.88 2.20 5.72
N PHE A 112 9.62 3.47 6.02
CA PHE A 112 10.48 4.59 5.62
C PHE A 112 10.94 5.45 6.80
N GLU A 113 10.31 5.32 7.95
CA GLU A 113 10.59 6.11 9.15
C GLU A 113 10.59 5.20 10.37
N ALA A 114 11.49 5.47 11.32
CA ALA A 114 11.47 4.89 12.65
C ALA A 114 11.04 5.94 13.67
N TYR A 115 10.35 5.54 14.74
CA TYR A 115 10.05 6.42 15.85
C TYR A 115 10.35 5.77 17.19
N TYR A 116 10.80 6.60 18.15
CA TYR A 116 11.16 6.15 19.50
C TYR A 116 11.04 7.29 20.48
N PRO A 117 10.77 7.02 21.78
CA PRO A 117 10.78 8.03 22.83
C PRO A 117 12.22 8.44 23.15
N GLN A 118 12.49 9.73 23.20
CA GLN A 118 13.78 10.29 23.65
C GLN A 118 13.53 11.32 24.73
N GLN A 119 14.43 11.39 25.73
CA GLN A 119 14.37 12.37 26.80
C GLN A 119 15.15 13.63 26.38
N PHE A 120 14.50 14.77 26.53
CA PHE A 120 15.10 16.10 26.32
C PHE A 120 15.09 16.89 27.61
N ASN A 121 16.18 17.57 27.89
CA ASN A 121 16.24 18.53 28.99
C ASN A 121 15.81 19.91 28.47
N ILE A 122 14.57 20.28 28.72
CA ILE A 122 14.01 21.57 28.33
C ILE A 122 13.90 22.42 29.60
N SER A 123 14.75 23.47 29.69
CA SER A 123 14.74 24.41 30.81
C SER A 123 14.89 23.76 32.21
N GLY A 124 15.71 22.70 32.30
CA GLY A 124 15.94 21.97 33.54
C GLY A 124 14.94 20.86 33.89
N THR A 125 13.91 20.66 33.06
CA THR A 125 12.94 19.55 33.18
C THR A 125 13.19 18.50 32.11
N LEU A 126 13.27 17.21 32.52
CA LEU A 126 13.38 16.08 31.61
C LEU A 126 12.00 15.74 31.06
N THR A 127 11.81 15.99 29.76
CA THR A 127 10.55 15.69 29.06
C THR A 127 10.79 14.58 28.04
N LYS A 128 9.93 13.54 28.06
CA LYS A 128 9.94 12.46 27.03
C LYS A 128 9.16 12.94 25.82
N MET A 129 9.79 12.90 24.63
CA MET A 129 9.15 13.22 23.35
C MET A 129 9.39 12.10 22.36
N LEU A 130 8.44 11.89 21.44
CA LEU A 130 8.59 10.95 20.33
C LEU A 130 9.42 11.61 19.22
N VAL A 131 10.52 10.98 18.87
CA VAL A 131 11.39 11.38 17.76
C VAL A 131 11.10 10.52 16.55
N TYR A 132 11.00 11.16 15.40
CA TYR A 132 10.84 10.49 14.09
C TYR A 132 12.14 10.66 13.32
N THR A 133 12.66 9.55 12.84
CA THR A 133 13.92 9.52 12.09
C THR A 133 13.69 8.77 10.77
N PRO A 134 14.02 9.35 9.62
CA PRO A 134 13.96 8.63 8.35
C PRO A 134 14.94 7.46 8.37
N ILE A 135 14.53 6.34 7.81
CA ILE A 135 15.39 5.18 7.60
C ILE A 135 16.16 5.44 6.30
N ASP A 136 17.37 5.98 6.43
CA ASP A 136 18.28 6.35 5.33
C ASP A 136 19.52 5.44 5.28
N SER A 137 20.51 5.84 4.49
CA SER A 137 21.77 5.10 4.33
C SER A 137 22.65 5.03 5.59
N THR A 138 22.32 5.77 6.66
CA THR A 138 23.04 5.69 7.96
C THR A 138 22.60 4.45 8.76
N TRP A 139 21.42 3.92 8.43
CA TRP A 139 20.94 2.66 8.96
C TRP A 139 21.53 1.52 8.14
N ASN A 140 22.08 0.52 8.78
CA ASN A 140 22.45 -0.71 8.08
C ASN A 140 21.17 -1.54 7.86
N ILE A 141 20.47 -1.21 6.76
CA ILE A 141 19.17 -1.81 6.44
C ILE A 141 19.39 -3.22 5.95
N SER A 142 18.68 -4.16 6.54
CA SER A 142 18.68 -5.55 6.07
C SER A 142 18.08 -5.67 4.66
N THR A 143 18.62 -6.58 3.86
CA THR A 143 18.17 -6.79 2.47
C THR A 143 16.69 -7.12 2.38
N GLU A 144 16.15 -7.90 3.32
CA GLU A 144 14.74 -8.25 3.40
C GLU A 144 13.84 -7.03 3.63
N PHE A 145 14.30 -6.06 4.43
CA PHE A 145 13.53 -4.85 4.68
C PHE A 145 13.51 -3.93 3.46
N MET A 146 14.64 -3.81 2.75
CA MET A 146 14.73 -3.09 1.49
C MET A 146 13.84 -3.72 0.40
N TYR A 147 13.79 -5.08 0.32
CA TYR A 147 12.86 -5.76 -0.58
C TYR A 147 11.41 -5.50 -0.20
N ALA A 148 11.07 -5.49 1.10
CA ALA A 148 9.72 -5.16 1.54
C ALA A 148 9.30 -3.76 1.10
N GLN A 149 10.18 -2.75 1.26
CA GLN A 149 9.93 -1.38 0.78
C GLN A 149 9.62 -1.35 -0.72
N ASN A 150 10.48 -1.96 -1.52
CA ASN A 150 10.34 -1.98 -2.98
C ASN A 150 9.09 -2.72 -3.44
N LEU A 151 8.81 -3.90 -2.88
CA LEU A 151 7.64 -4.70 -3.26
C LEU A 151 6.32 -4.01 -2.93
N VAL A 152 6.23 -3.34 -1.77
CA VAL A 152 5.02 -2.58 -1.40
C VAL A 152 4.82 -1.38 -2.33
N VAL A 153 5.90 -0.65 -2.67
CA VAL A 153 5.80 0.46 -3.62
C VAL A 153 5.32 -0.02 -4.99
N TRP A 154 5.89 -1.10 -5.52
CA TRP A 154 5.44 -1.68 -6.78
C TRP A 154 3.99 -2.16 -6.73
N ALA A 155 3.57 -2.81 -5.63
CA ALA A 155 2.19 -3.24 -5.44
C ALA A 155 1.22 -2.05 -5.51
N ILE A 156 1.53 -0.95 -4.80
CA ILE A 156 0.73 0.29 -4.82
C ILE A 156 0.67 0.90 -6.23
N LEU A 157 1.78 0.93 -6.97
CA LEU A 157 1.82 1.51 -8.31
C LEU A 157 1.04 0.71 -9.35
N MET A 158 0.93 -0.61 -9.17
CA MET A 158 0.21 -1.48 -10.10
C MET A 158 -1.33 -1.38 -9.96
N LYS A 159 -1.86 -1.15 -8.76
CA LYS A 159 -3.31 -1.19 -8.52
C LYS A 159 -4.13 -0.09 -9.22
N PRO A 160 -3.69 1.17 -9.33
CA PRO A 160 -4.38 2.16 -10.15
C PRO A 160 -4.58 1.73 -11.60
N VAL A 161 -3.63 0.99 -12.17
CA VAL A 161 -3.75 0.44 -13.53
C VAL A 161 -4.91 -0.55 -13.62
N VAL A 162 -5.08 -1.42 -12.61
CA VAL A 162 -6.24 -2.34 -12.51
C VAL A 162 -7.54 -1.55 -12.50
N LEU A 163 -7.63 -0.51 -11.67
CA LEU A 163 -8.84 0.31 -11.55
C LEU A 163 -9.20 0.99 -12.87
N VAL A 164 -8.21 1.51 -13.61
CA VAL A 164 -8.41 2.13 -14.93
C VAL A 164 -8.98 1.10 -15.92
N PHE A 165 -8.39 -0.08 -16.03
CA PHE A 165 -8.90 -1.14 -16.93
C PHE A 165 -10.30 -1.61 -16.55
N CYS A 166 -10.59 -1.72 -15.25
CA CYS A 166 -11.94 -2.04 -14.76
C CYS A 166 -12.96 -0.99 -15.16
N VAL A 167 -12.64 0.30 -15.01
CA VAL A 167 -13.51 1.41 -15.40
C VAL A 167 -13.76 1.41 -16.91
N ILE A 168 -12.72 1.18 -17.72
CA ILE A 168 -12.84 1.05 -19.18
C ILE A 168 -13.79 -0.12 -19.52
N ALA A 169 -13.60 -1.29 -18.91
CA ALA A 169 -14.42 -2.46 -19.15
C ALA A 169 -15.91 -2.21 -18.80
N ILE A 170 -16.17 -1.56 -17.67
CA ILE A 170 -17.52 -1.18 -17.26
C ILE A 170 -18.11 -0.17 -18.25
N LYS A 171 -17.36 0.85 -18.68
CA LYS A 171 -17.81 1.83 -19.64
C LYS A 171 -18.18 1.21 -20.98
N ILE A 172 -17.39 0.26 -21.48
CA ILE A 172 -17.69 -0.51 -22.71
C ILE A 172 -18.98 -1.31 -22.53
N SER A 173 -19.19 -1.91 -21.35
CA SER A 173 -20.42 -2.67 -21.04
C SER A 173 -21.71 -1.83 -21.19
N CYS A 174 -21.62 -0.52 -20.97
CA CYS A 174 -22.75 0.41 -21.04
C CYS A 174 -23.07 0.90 -22.46
N THR A 175 -22.25 0.54 -23.43
CA THR A 175 -22.46 0.97 -24.83
C THR A 175 -23.53 0.12 -25.49
N LYS A 176 -24.32 0.70 -26.40
CA LYS A 176 -25.41 -0.02 -27.13
C LYS A 176 -24.89 -1.27 -27.87
N ASN A 177 -23.67 -1.23 -28.38
CA ASN A 177 -22.98 -2.35 -29.02
C ASN A 177 -21.65 -2.63 -28.28
N PRO A 178 -21.68 -3.40 -27.19
CA PRO A 178 -20.50 -3.63 -26.38
C PRO A 178 -19.47 -4.48 -27.13
N LEU A 179 -18.22 -4.00 -27.16
CA LEU A 179 -17.06 -4.72 -27.67
C LEU A 179 -16.64 -5.79 -26.66
N VAL A 180 -17.31 -6.94 -26.68
CA VAL A 180 -17.14 -8.03 -25.69
C VAL A 180 -15.69 -8.52 -25.64
N GLU A 181 -14.98 -8.60 -26.77
CA GLU A 181 -13.57 -8.98 -26.80
C GLU A 181 -12.72 -8.02 -25.98
N MET A 182 -12.94 -6.73 -26.14
CA MET A 182 -12.19 -5.69 -25.46
C MET A 182 -12.46 -5.71 -23.94
N GLN A 183 -13.72 -5.97 -23.53
CA GLN A 183 -14.05 -6.20 -22.13
C GLN A 183 -13.29 -7.39 -21.52
N ILE A 184 -13.29 -8.52 -22.22
CA ILE A 184 -12.58 -9.73 -21.79
C ILE A 184 -11.09 -9.44 -21.64
N TYR A 185 -10.48 -8.67 -22.55
CA TYR A 185 -9.09 -8.26 -22.47
C TYR A 185 -8.83 -7.39 -21.24
N CYS A 186 -9.66 -6.38 -20.99
CA CYS A 186 -9.53 -5.50 -19.84
C CYS A 186 -9.60 -6.30 -18.52
N TYR A 187 -10.57 -7.21 -18.37
CA TYR A 187 -10.67 -8.04 -17.16
C TYR A 187 -9.52 -9.04 -17.01
N LYS A 188 -9.00 -9.62 -18.11
CA LYS A 188 -7.81 -10.49 -18.06
C LYS A 188 -6.59 -9.72 -17.56
N ILE A 189 -6.32 -8.52 -18.11
CA ILE A 189 -5.21 -7.67 -17.67
C ILE A 189 -5.39 -7.28 -16.21
N SER A 190 -6.60 -6.87 -15.82
CA SER A 190 -6.91 -6.52 -14.42
C SER A 190 -6.68 -7.69 -13.47
N ALA A 191 -7.13 -8.89 -13.80
CA ALA A 191 -6.93 -10.08 -12.98
C ALA A 191 -5.44 -10.43 -12.85
N LEU A 192 -4.68 -10.35 -13.94
CA LEU A 192 -3.24 -10.63 -13.95
C LEU A 192 -2.48 -9.62 -13.06
N ILE A 193 -2.68 -8.33 -13.29
CA ILE A 193 -1.98 -7.27 -12.54
C ILE A 193 -2.37 -7.33 -11.07
N LEU A 194 -3.65 -7.53 -10.75
CA LEU A 194 -4.13 -7.65 -9.38
C LEU A 194 -3.51 -8.85 -8.66
N SER A 195 -3.36 -10.00 -9.35
CA SER A 195 -2.70 -11.18 -8.81
C SER A 195 -1.23 -10.92 -8.50
N VAL A 196 -0.48 -10.30 -9.43
CA VAL A 196 0.95 -9.98 -9.24
C VAL A 196 1.14 -8.97 -8.10
N SER A 197 0.34 -7.90 -8.09
CA SER A 197 0.36 -6.89 -7.01
C SER A 197 0.08 -7.53 -5.64
N SER A 198 -0.93 -8.42 -5.57
CA SER A 198 -1.26 -9.14 -4.34
C SER A 198 -0.12 -10.03 -3.86
N MET A 199 0.57 -10.72 -4.77
CA MET A 199 1.76 -11.52 -4.46
C MET A 199 2.88 -10.66 -3.89
N PHE A 200 3.14 -9.47 -4.45
CA PHE A 200 4.16 -8.56 -3.94
C PHE A 200 3.85 -8.09 -2.52
N ALA A 201 2.62 -7.66 -2.26
CA ALA A 201 2.20 -7.24 -0.92
C ALA A 201 2.29 -8.40 0.08
N PHE A 202 1.80 -9.58 -0.29
CA PHE A 202 1.81 -10.77 0.56
C PHE A 202 3.24 -11.21 0.90
N VAL A 203 4.10 -11.36 -0.11
CA VAL A 203 5.51 -11.77 0.07
C VAL A 203 6.24 -10.75 0.95
N SER A 204 6.06 -9.45 0.69
CA SER A 204 6.66 -8.38 1.48
C SER A 204 6.33 -8.51 2.97
N VAL A 205 5.05 -8.69 3.30
CA VAL A 205 4.57 -8.76 4.68
C VAL A 205 5.04 -10.05 5.37
N ILE A 206 4.83 -11.19 4.73
CA ILE A 206 5.19 -12.50 5.31
C ILE A 206 6.71 -12.62 5.49
N TRP A 207 7.48 -12.26 4.48
CA TRP A 207 8.94 -12.37 4.55
C TRP A 207 9.51 -11.45 5.63
N ASN A 208 9.09 -10.17 5.65
CA ASN A 208 9.54 -9.25 6.69
C ASN A 208 9.19 -9.77 8.11
N HIS A 209 7.97 -10.31 8.27
CA HIS A 209 7.52 -10.87 9.55
C HIS A 209 8.33 -12.12 9.94
N MET A 210 8.54 -13.06 9.03
CA MET A 210 9.29 -14.30 9.28
C MET A 210 10.75 -14.01 9.65
N VAL A 211 11.39 -13.07 8.94
CA VAL A 211 12.78 -12.73 9.23
C VAL A 211 12.90 -11.96 10.54
N ASP A 212 11.95 -11.10 10.87
CA ASP A 212 11.97 -10.36 12.14
C ASP A 212 11.83 -11.29 13.35
N PHE A 213 10.91 -12.26 13.31
CA PHE A 213 10.63 -13.14 14.45
C PHE A 213 11.57 -14.35 14.54
N TYR A 214 11.86 -15.01 13.43
CA TYR A 214 12.57 -16.29 13.38
C TYR A 214 13.98 -16.18 12.82
N GLY A 215 14.32 -15.07 12.15
CA GLY A 215 15.63 -14.86 11.55
C GLY A 215 16.56 -14.02 12.40
N HIS A 216 17.85 -14.03 12.03
CA HIS A 216 18.83 -13.08 12.52
C HIS A 216 18.70 -11.80 11.69
N THR A 217 17.94 -10.80 12.20
CA THR A 217 17.84 -9.52 11.52
C THR A 217 19.19 -8.82 11.52
N THR A 218 19.60 -8.36 10.34
CA THR A 218 20.86 -7.62 10.13
C THR A 218 20.66 -6.10 10.26
N LEU A 219 19.45 -5.65 10.62
CA LEU A 219 19.18 -4.24 10.85
C LEU A 219 20.01 -3.74 12.03
N ASP A 220 20.93 -2.82 11.77
CA ASP A 220 21.75 -2.16 12.78
C ASP A 220 21.44 -0.69 12.85
N PHE A 221 21.57 -0.14 14.06
CA PHE A 221 21.34 1.27 14.32
C PHE A 221 22.53 2.14 13.86
N PRO A 222 22.29 3.41 13.53
CA PRO A 222 23.36 4.39 13.36
C PRO A 222 24.25 4.46 14.61
N SER A 223 25.54 4.82 14.42
CA SER A 223 26.53 4.87 15.51
C SER A 223 26.18 5.85 16.64
N ASP A 224 25.40 6.87 16.32
CA ASP A 224 24.91 7.91 17.22
C ASP A 224 23.52 7.59 17.82
N PHE A 225 22.98 6.41 17.54
CA PHE A 225 21.68 6.01 18.07
C PHE A 225 21.77 5.74 19.58
N PRO A 226 20.77 6.20 20.38
CA PRO A 226 20.86 6.22 21.84
C PRO A 226 20.82 4.82 22.51
N VAL A 227 20.50 3.78 21.75
CA VAL A 227 20.46 2.40 22.28
C VAL A 227 21.14 1.44 21.29
N LYS A 228 21.81 0.42 21.85
CA LYS A 228 22.45 -0.63 21.06
C LYS A 228 21.55 -1.85 20.92
N LYS A 229 21.75 -2.62 19.86
CA LYS A 229 20.95 -3.82 19.55
C LYS A 229 21.05 -4.90 20.63
N GLU A 230 22.18 -4.94 21.34
CA GLU A 230 22.42 -5.90 22.43
C GLU A 230 21.45 -5.72 23.61
N ALA A 231 20.87 -4.52 23.75
CA ALA A 231 19.86 -4.22 24.79
C ALA A 231 18.42 -4.64 24.38
N LEU A 232 18.25 -5.29 23.22
CA LEU A 232 16.95 -5.78 22.74
C LEU A 232 16.43 -6.87 23.67
N THR A 233 15.23 -6.64 24.25
CA THR A 233 14.56 -7.55 25.17
C THR A 233 13.51 -8.39 24.46
N SER A 234 12.65 -7.75 23.68
CA SER A 234 11.52 -8.44 23.04
C SER A 234 11.15 -7.80 21.70
N LYS A 235 10.50 -8.61 20.86
CA LYS A 235 9.91 -8.20 19.59
C LYS A 235 8.42 -8.49 19.61
N HIS A 236 7.61 -7.55 19.14
CA HIS A 236 6.16 -7.66 19.21
C HIS A 236 5.52 -7.84 17.84
N LEU A 237 4.46 -8.66 17.82
CA LEU A 237 3.61 -8.81 16.66
C LEU A 237 2.89 -7.50 16.37
N THR A 238 2.93 -7.06 15.10
CA THR A 238 2.32 -5.80 14.66
C THR A 238 1.06 -6.04 13.84
N VAL A 239 0.27 -5.01 13.66
CA VAL A 239 -0.97 -5.04 12.84
C VAL A 239 -0.69 -5.25 11.34
N VAL A 240 0.55 -5.14 10.91
CA VAL A 240 0.96 -5.29 9.50
C VAL A 240 0.64 -6.67 8.97
N LEU A 241 0.87 -7.73 9.75
CA LEU A 241 0.59 -9.09 9.34
C LEU A 241 -0.91 -9.34 9.04
N PRO A 242 -1.85 -9.08 9.96
CA PRO A 242 -3.27 -9.29 9.69
C PRO A 242 -3.79 -8.37 8.57
N VAL A 243 -3.32 -7.13 8.47
CA VAL A 243 -3.71 -6.23 7.37
C VAL A 243 -3.18 -6.73 6.03
N GLY A 244 -1.93 -7.23 5.98
CA GLY A 244 -1.37 -7.83 4.76
C GLY A 244 -2.14 -9.07 4.29
N LEU A 245 -2.57 -9.93 5.21
CA LEU A 245 -3.45 -11.07 4.90
C LEU A 245 -4.81 -10.60 4.36
N LEU A 246 -5.38 -9.55 4.93
CA LEU A 246 -6.63 -8.96 4.45
C LEU A 246 -6.48 -8.40 3.03
N ILE A 247 -5.38 -7.72 2.72
CA ILE A 247 -5.08 -7.23 1.36
C ILE A 247 -5.04 -8.40 0.37
N ALA A 248 -4.35 -9.47 0.72
CA ALA A 248 -4.25 -10.66 -0.13
C ALA A 248 -5.62 -11.30 -0.39
N THR A 249 -6.44 -11.46 0.65
CA THR A 249 -7.79 -12.05 0.54
C THR A 249 -8.73 -11.18 -0.30
N MET A 250 -8.72 -9.86 -0.09
CA MET A 250 -9.54 -8.93 -0.89
C MET A 250 -9.11 -8.91 -2.35
N SER A 251 -7.80 -8.94 -2.63
CA SER A 251 -7.28 -8.99 -4.00
C SER A 251 -7.64 -10.32 -4.68
N LEU A 252 -7.51 -11.45 -3.99
CA LEU A 252 -7.90 -12.76 -4.50
C LEU A 252 -9.39 -12.81 -4.83
N PHE A 253 -10.22 -12.26 -3.95
CA PHE A 253 -11.66 -12.13 -4.21
C PHE A 253 -11.93 -11.33 -5.49
N GLY A 254 -11.23 -10.19 -5.67
CA GLY A 254 -11.32 -9.39 -6.89
C GLY A 254 -10.94 -10.16 -8.15
N VAL A 255 -9.86 -10.95 -8.10
CA VAL A 255 -9.44 -11.82 -9.21
C VAL A 255 -10.54 -12.84 -9.55
N ILE A 256 -11.13 -13.51 -8.55
CA ILE A 256 -12.22 -14.49 -8.75
C ILE A 256 -13.41 -13.81 -9.43
N MET A 257 -13.80 -12.61 -9.01
CA MET A 257 -14.88 -11.86 -9.62
C MET A 257 -14.60 -11.51 -11.09
N PHE A 258 -13.38 -11.08 -11.43
CA PHE A 258 -13.01 -10.80 -12.82
C PHE A 258 -13.01 -12.07 -13.68
N LEU A 259 -12.52 -13.18 -13.16
CA LEU A 259 -12.54 -14.45 -13.88
C LEU A 259 -13.98 -14.97 -14.08
N SER A 260 -14.85 -14.79 -13.10
CA SER A 260 -16.28 -15.13 -13.20
C SER A 260 -16.96 -14.31 -14.30
N GLU A 261 -16.69 -12.99 -14.35
CA GLU A 261 -17.22 -12.12 -15.39
C GLU A 261 -16.72 -12.51 -16.80
N ILE A 262 -15.43 -12.87 -16.94
CA ILE A 262 -14.87 -13.38 -18.20
C ILE A 262 -15.61 -14.65 -18.66
N SER A 263 -15.90 -15.54 -17.73
CA SER A 263 -16.64 -16.80 -18.02
C SER A 263 -18.05 -16.52 -18.50
N ASP A 264 -18.75 -15.60 -17.84
CA ASP A 264 -20.11 -15.17 -18.21
C ASP A 264 -20.14 -14.51 -19.60
N LEU A 265 -19.19 -13.62 -19.89
CA LEU A 265 -19.07 -12.96 -21.19
C LEU A 265 -18.81 -13.96 -22.32
N LYS A 266 -18.03 -15.02 -22.08
CA LYS A 266 -17.77 -16.09 -23.04
C LYS A 266 -19.00 -16.95 -23.29
N LEU A 267 -19.80 -17.25 -22.27
CA LEU A 267 -21.03 -18.04 -22.38
C LEU A 267 -22.12 -17.30 -23.16
N LYS A 268 -22.25 -16.00 -22.98
CA LYS A 268 -23.24 -15.17 -23.69
C LYS A 268 -22.94 -15.05 -25.19
N ARG A 269 -21.74 -15.38 -25.64
CA ARG A 269 -21.25 -15.24 -27.02
C ARG A 269 -21.86 -16.25 -28.01
N PRO A 270 -21.92 -17.57 -27.74
CA PRO A 270 -22.46 -18.55 -28.70
C PRO A 270 -23.98 -18.40 -28.90
N VAL A 271 -24.71 -17.90 -27.92
CA VAL A 271 -26.18 -17.73 -28.02
C VAL A 271 -26.51 -16.66 -29.08
N LYS A 272 -25.84 -15.54 -29.12
CA LYS A 272 -26.04 -14.47 -30.12
C LYS A 272 -25.71 -14.93 -31.55
N ALA A 273 -24.69 -15.77 -31.73
CA ALA A 273 -24.32 -16.28 -33.06
C ALA A 273 -25.39 -17.25 -33.61
N ASN A 274 -25.99 -18.09 -32.75
CA ASN A 274 -27.05 -19.00 -33.16
C ASN A 274 -28.39 -18.30 -33.46
N ASP A 275 -28.72 -17.23 -32.74
CA ASP A 275 -29.95 -16.46 -33.00
C ASP A 275 -29.83 -15.63 -34.29
N ALA A 276 -28.67 -15.07 -34.58
CA ALA A 276 -28.39 -14.36 -35.85
C ALA A 276 -28.46 -15.34 -37.06
N SER A 277 -27.96 -16.57 -36.90
CA SER A 277 -28.00 -17.61 -37.93
C SER A 277 -29.46 -18.10 -38.18
N LYS A 278 -30.29 -18.19 -37.14
CA LYS A 278 -31.68 -18.55 -37.27
C LYS A 278 -32.52 -17.43 -37.92
N MET A 279 -32.21 -16.17 -37.63
CA MET A 279 -32.94 -15.04 -38.22
C MET A 279 -32.63 -14.89 -39.71
N GLY A 280 -31.35 -15.09 -40.12
CA GLY A 280 -30.96 -15.06 -41.52
C GLY A 280 -31.52 -16.25 -42.38
N LEU A 281 -32.00 -17.35 -41.76
CA LEU A 281 -32.64 -18.46 -42.45
C LEU A 281 -34.18 -18.26 -42.58
N LEU A 282 -34.78 -17.31 -41.87
CA LEU A 282 -36.19 -16.97 -41.99
C LEU A 282 -36.48 -15.90 -43.01
N ASP A 283 -35.45 -15.17 -43.44
CA ASP A 283 -35.53 -14.10 -44.44
C ASP A 283 -35.05 -14.54 -45.87
N ALA A 284 -34.72 -15.83 -46.05
CA ALA A 284 -34.34 -16.46 -47.32
C ALA A 284 -35.40 -17.46 -47.79
#